data_d2aa01b57de0c5b5bd24ec5693bb63aa
#
_entry.id   d2aa01b57de0c5b5bd24ec5693bb63aa
#
_cell.length_a   1.000
_cell.length_b   1.000
_cell.length_c   1.000
_cell.angle_alpha   90.00
_cell.angle_beta   90.00
_cell.angle_gamma   90.00
#
_symmetry.space_group_name_H-M   'P 1'
#
loop_
_entity.id
_entity.type
_entity.pdbx_description
1 polymer ?
#
loop_
_entity_poly.entity_id
_entity_poly.type
_entity_poly.pdbx_seq_one_letter_code
_entity_poly.pdbx_strand_id
1 'polypeptide(L)'
;KPKHMASPKDIILEAPIGSATYNNEFGRPSIFGYFRTLEYKDYGFHKPIMLAGGIGSIKESLIKKSNPKPGDLVIVLGGPSMLIGLGGGTASSIKGQSNSDLDFSSVQRSNPEMQRSAQQVLDKFNSRNTKTPISFIHDVGAGGICNAIPELAKDCNLGVKISLANIDCHDATMSPMEMWCNESQERYVFTISKKKLP
;
A
#
# COMPACT_ATOMS: atom_id res chain seq x y z
N LYS A 1 -26.43 5.85 17.37
CA LYS A 1 -25.34 5.09 16.73
C LYS A 1 -25.17 3.71 17.39
N PRO A 2 -24.68 2.68 16.68
CA PRO A 2 -24.31 1.41 17.30
C PRO A 2 -23.28 1.59 18.42
N LYS A 3 -23.35 0.74 19.46
CA LYS A 3 -22.49 0.87 20.65
C LYS A 3 -20.99 0.65 20.35
N HIS A 4 -20.67 -0.14 19.34
CA HIS A 4 -19.31 -0.47 18.95
C HIS A 4 -18.63 0.62 18.10
N MET A 5 -19.35 1.65 17.67
CA MET A 5 -18.79 2.75 16.88
C MET A 5 -18.25 3.86 17.79
N ALA A 6 -17.08 4.38 17.45
CA ALA A 6 -16.56 5.63 18.00
C ALA A 6 -17.55 6.78 17.79
N SER A 7 -17.54 7.77 18.66
CA SER A 7 -18.41 8.93 18.49
C SER A 7 -17.94 9.80 17.31
N PRO A 8 -18.83 10.49 16.60
CA PRO A 8 -18.42 11.46 15.59
C PRO A 8 -17.45 12.54 16.15
N LYS A 9 -17.63 12.89 17.43
CA LYS A 9 -16.76 13.83 18.12
C LYS A 9 -15.33 13.27 18.25
N ASP A 10 -15.18 12.02 18.65
CA ASP A 10 -13.87 11.39 18.81
C ASP A 10 -13.17 11.29 17.45
N ILE A 11 -13.90 10.88 16.41
CA ILE A 11 -13.34 10.78 15.05
C ILE A 11 -12.86 12.14 14.55
N ILE A 12 -13.65 13.21 14.72
CA ILE A 12 -13.25 14.55 14.23
C ILE A 12 -12.08 15.14 15.02
N LEU A 13 -11.89 14.73 16.27
CA LEU A 13 -10.76 15.18 17.09
C LEU A 13 -9.47 14.39 16.80
N GLU A 14 -9.55 13.08 16.63
CA GLU A 14 -8.38 12.20 16.54
C GLU A 14 -7.89 11.97 15.12
N ALA A 15 -8.77 11.90 14.13
CA ALA A 15 -8.36 11.64 12.74
C ALA A 15 -7.38 12.67 12.17
N PRO A 16 -7.53 13.99 12.41
CA PRO A 16 -6.54 14.98 11.96
C PRO A 16 -5.18 14.81 12.63
N ILE A 17 -5.15 14.36 13.89
CA ILE A 17 -3.90 14.13 14.63
C ILE A 17 -3.14 12.96 13.99
N GLY A 18 -3.83 11.85 13.70
CA GLY A 18 -3.23 10.70 13.03
C GLY A 18 -2.64 11.06 11.67
N SER A 19 -3.40 11.80 10.86
CA SER A 19 -2.93 12.28 9.56
C SER A 19 -1.71 13.20 9.68
N ALA A 20 -1.74 14.17 10.59
CA ALA A 20 -0.65 15.10 10.78
C ALA A 20 0.62 14.40 11.29
N THR A 21 0.48 13.45 12.21
CA THR A 21 1.61 12.68 12.75
C THR A 21 2.29 11.90 11.64
N TYR A 22 1.54 11.14 10.85
CA TYR A 22 2.08 10.40 9.72
C TYR A 22 2.82 11.33 8.74
N ASN A 23 2.18 12.41 8.33
CA ASN A 23 2.74 13.31 7.34
C ASN A 23 3.99 14.05 7.85
N ASN A 24 4.08 14.36 9.14
CA ASN A 24 5.28 14.96 9.74
C ASN A 24 6.48 14.03 9.64
N GLU A 25 6.31 12.74 9.95
CA GLU A 25 7.39 11.75 9.83
C GLU A 25 7.72 11.46 8.36
N PHE A 26 6.72 11.35 7.50
CA PHE A 26 6.89 11.15 6.08
C PHE A 26 7.55 12.34 5.37
N GLY A 27 7.44 13.54 5.95
CA GLY A 27 7.99 14.77 5.38
C GLY A 27 7.18 15.33 4.21
N ARG A 28 5.88 15.14 4.24
CA ARG A 28 4.92 15.78 3.34
C ARG A 28 3.84 16.47 4.15
N PRO A 29 3.41 17.68 3.80
CA PRO A 29 2.40 18.36 4.59
C PRO A 29 1.01 17.76 4.40
N SER A 30 0.27 17.63 5.50
CA SER A 30 -1.16 17.42 5.47
C SER A 30 -1.82 18.80 5.26
N ILE A 31 -2.37 19.05 4.07
CA ILE A 31 -2.79 20.40 3.68
C ILE A 31 -4.15 20.73 4.28
N PHE A 32 -5.12 19.84 4.17
CA PHE A 32 -6.46 20.02 4.69
C PHE A 32 -7.20 18.69 4.83
N GLY A 33 -8.31 18.75 5.54
CA GLY A 33 -9.25 17.65 5.64
C GLY A 33 -10.64 18.17 6.00
N TYR A 34 -11.62 17.32 5.92
CA TYR A 34 -12.97 17.63 6.38
C TYR A 34 -13.64 16.38 6.94
N PHE A 35 -14.63 16.58 7.78
CA PHE A 35 -15.46 15.52 8.31
C PHE A 35 -16.94 15.87 8.08
N ARG A 36 -17.72 14.88 7.67
CA ARG A 36 -19.15 15.01 7.48
C ARG A 36 -19.86 13.82 8.10
N THR A 37 -20.99 14.09 8.76
CA THR A 37 -21.93 13.06 9.17
C THR A 37 -23.25 13.32 8.43
N LEU A 38 -23.92 12.25 8.06
CA LEU A 38 -25.24 12.31 7.47
C LEU A 38 -26.08 11.18 8.04
N GLU A 39 -27.21 11.53 8.59
CA GLU A 39 -28.28 10.61 8.97
C GLU A 39 -29.58 11.06 8.29
N TYR A 40 -30.30 10.11 7.72
CA TYR A 40 -31.56 10.36 7.08
C TYR A 40 -32.57 9.28 7.47
N LYS A 41 -33.60 9.63 8.21
CA LYS A 41 -34.57 8.69 8.81
C LYS A 41 -33.82 7.63 9.63
N ASP A 42 -33.97 6.34 9.28
CA ASP A 42 -33.35 5.21 9.92
C ASP A 42 -32.02 4.79 9.28
N TYR A 43 -31.49 5.59 8.34
CA TYR A 43 -30.24 5.32 7.64
C TYR A 43 -29.11 6.19 8.18
N GLY A 44 -27.94 5.57 8.37
CA GLY A 44 -26.69 6.25 8.74
C GLY A 44 -25.49 5.49 8.22
N PHE A 45 -24.34 6.15 8.10
CA PHE A 45 -23.08 5.51 7.77
C PHE A 45 -22.49 4.87 9.01
N HIS A 46 -22.55 3.55 9.10
CA HIS A 46 -21.98 2.77 10.20
C HIS A 46 -20.55 2.32 9.93
N LYS A 47 -20.08 2.45 8.71
CA LYS A 47 -18.71 2.22 8.30
C LYS A 47 -18.19 3.51 7.66
N PRO A 48 -17.21 4.20 8.28
CA PRO A 48 -16.70 5.44 7.76
C PRO A 48 -16.13 5.24 6.34
N ILE A 49 -16.45 6.19 5.46
CA ILE A 49 -15.81 6.30 4.15
C ILE A 49 -14.72 7.35 4.30
N MET A 50 -13.47 6.96 4.03
CA MET A 50 -12.34 7.87 4.01
C MET A 50 -11.92 8.11 2.56
N LEU A 51 -11.84 9.39 2.21
CA LEU A 51 -11.31 9.83 0.92
C LEU A 51 -9.91 10.40 1.17
N ALA A 52 -8.93 9.84 0.51
CA ALA A 52 -7.57 10.37 0.51
C ALA A 52 -7.27 10.97 -0.87
N GLY A 53 -6.55 12.06 -0.87
CA GLY A 53 -6.16 12.74 -2.10
C GLY A 53 -4.88 13.52 -1.92
N GLY A 54 -4.28 13.91 -3.02
CA GLY A 54 -3.05 14.69 -3.02
C GLY A 54 -2.81 15.33 -4.36
N ILE A 55 -1.81 16.21 -4.38
CA ILE A 55 -1.32 16.84 -5.61
C ILE A 55 0.19 16.67 -5.68
N GLY A 56 0.68 16.38 -6.85
CA GLY A 56 2.11 16.23 -7.11
C GLY A 56 2.45 16.59 -8.55
N SER A 57 3.73 16.52 -8.88
CA SER A 57 4.23 16.71 -10.23
C SER A 57 4.92 15.45 -10.74
N ILE A 58 4.80 15.21 -12.02
CA ILE A 58 5.47 14.11 -12.72
C ILE A 58 6.09 14.63 -14.02
N LYS A 59 7.25 14.10 -14.39
CA LYS A 59 7.84 14.39 -15.69
C LYS A 59 6.97 13.82 -16.82
N GLU A 60 6.74 14.57 -17.86
CA GLU A 60 5.96 14.12 -19.02
C GLU A 60 6.42 12.76 -19.57
N SER A 61 7.73 12.55 -19.61
CA SER A 61 8.33 11.29 -20.05
C SER A 61 8.02 10.08 -19.16
N LEU A 62 7.47 10.28 -17.95
CA LEU A 62 7.13 9.25 -16.99
C LEU A 62 5.63 9.01 -16.84
N ILE A 63 4.80 9.79 -17.53
CA ILE A 63 3.34 9.64 -17.48
C ILE A 63 2.90 8.25 -17.97
N LYS A 64 3.56 7.76 -19.03
CA LYS A 64 3.27 6.44 -19.58
C LYS A 64 4.30 5.43 -19.10
N LYS A 65 3.81 4.35 -18.49
CA LYS A 65 4.63 3.20 -18.12
C LYS A 65 5.17 2.53 -19.40
N SER A 66 6.41 2.04 -19.35
CA SER A 66 6.98 1.24 -20.43
C SER A 66 6.70 -0.23 -20.16
N ASN A 67 6.38 -1.01 -21.19
CA ASN A 67 6.15 -2.44 -21.01
C ASN A 67 7.49 -3.18 -20.74
N PRO A 68 7.55 -4.03 -19.71
CA PRO A 68 8.66 -4.93 -19.50
C PRO A 68 8.73 -5.99 -20.62
N LYS A 69 9.87 -6.64 -20.69
CA LYS A 69 10.12 -7.73 -21.65
C LYS A 69 10.28 -9.05 -20.92
N PRO A 70 9.99 -10.19 -21.57
CA PRO A 70 10.35 -11.49 -21.02
C PRO A 70 11.81 -11.53 -20.58
N GLY A 71 12.06 -12.01 -19.36
CA GLY A 71 13.38 -12.02 -18.75
C GLY A 71 13.76 -10.79 -17.94
N ASP A 72 12.92 -9.74 -17.91
CA ASP A 72 13.06 -8.64 -16.98
C ASP A 72 12.78 -9.11 -15.55
N LEU A 73 13.33 -8.40 -14.58
CA LEU A 73 13.24 -8.75 -13.17
C LEU A 73 12.15 -7.95 -12.50
N VAL A 74 11.41 -8.60 -11.60
CA VAL A 74 10.49 -7.95 -10.67
C VAL A 74 11.27 -7.63 -9.39
N ILE A 75 11.23 -6.38 -8.98
CA ILE A 75 11.84 -5.88 -7.76
C ILE A 75 10.73 -5.47 -6.80
N VAL A 76 10.85 -5.89 -5.55
CA VAL A 76 10.05 -5.39 -4.43
C VAL A 76 10.93 -4.41 -3.66
N LEU A 77 10.48 -3.18 -3.54
CA LEU A 77 11.17 -2.11 -2.80
C LEU A 77 10.33 -1.71 -1.59
N GLY A 78 10.93 -1.66 -0.44
CA GLY A 78 10.28 -1.23 0.81
C GLY A 78 10.48 -2.21 1.95
N GLY A 79 9.54 -2.24 2.90
CA GLY A 79 9.63 -3.07 4.09
C GLY A 79 9.47 -4.57 3.85
N PRO A 80 9.83 -5.41 4.82
CA PRO A 80 9.68 -6.86 4.75
C PRO A 80 8.20 -7.27 4.85
N SER A 81 7.92 -8.51 4.50
CA SER A 81 6.64 -9.14 4.80
C SER A 81 6.47 -9.32 6.31
N MET A 82 5.29 -9.00 6.80
CA MET A 82 4.90 -9.05 8.22
C MET A 82 3.58 -9.79 8.38
N LEU A 83 3.29 -10.25 9.59
CA LEU A 83 2.01 -10.88 9.94
C LEU A 83 0.88 -9.84 10.07
N ILE A 84 0.54 -9.19 8.98
CA ILE A 84 -0.45 -8.11 8.90
C ILE A 84 -1.42 -8.42 7.75
N GLY A 85 -2.72 -8.30 8.02
CA GLY A 85 -3.74 -8.44 6.99
C GLY A 85 -3.74 -9.79 6.29
N LEU A 86 -3.47 -10.86 7.03
CA LEU A 86 -3.32 -12.23 6.49
C LEU A 86 -4.55 -12.74 5.74
N GLY A 87 -5.71 -12.14 5.98
CA GLY A 87 -6.96 -12.44 5.29
C GLY A 87 -7.18 -11.68 3.98
N GLY A 88 -6.24 -10.82 3.59
CA GLY A 88 -6.42 -9.89 2.47
C GLY A 88 -7.58 -8.93 2.74
N GLY A 89 -8.17 -8.34 1.69
CA GLY A 89 -9.36 -7.49 1.79
C GLY A 89 -10.62 -8.17 2.34
N THR A 90 -10.55 -9.44 2.72
CA THR A 90 -11.71 -10.24 3.18
C THR A 90 -12.31 -9.66 4.45
N ALA A 91 -11.49 -9.24 5.42
CA ALA A 91 -11.99 -8.68 6.68
C ALA A 91 -12.81 -7.40 6.46
N SER A 92 -12.44 -6.58 5.48
CA SER A 92 -13.21 -5.38 5.12
C SER A 92 -14.53 -5.69 4.40
N SER A 93 -14.67 -6.89 3.86
CA SER A 93 -15.82 -7.34 3.07
C SER A 93 -16.81 -8.20 3.84
N ILE A 94 -16.47 -8.65 5.04
CA ILE A 94 -17.35 -9.47 5.88
C ILE A 94 -18.52 -8.62 6.38
N LYS A 95 -19.73 -9.06 6.03
CA LYS A 95 -20.98 -8.51 6.59
C LYS A 95 -21.28 -9.29 7.85
N GLY A 96 -21.16 -8.67 9.02
CA GLY A 96 -21.53 -9.30 10.28
C GLY A 96 -20.69 -8.81 11.46
N GLN A 97 -20.80 -9.52 12.59
CA GLN A 97 -20.06 -9.17 13.80
C GLN A 97 -18.56 -9.28 13.57
N SER A 98 -17.83 -8.24 13.95
CA SER A 98 -16.38 -8.24 13.92
C SER A 98 -15.86 -9.31 14.90
N ASN A 99 -14.96 -10.14 14.42
CA ASN A 99 -14.16 -11.01 15.28
C ASN A 99 -12.93 -10.22 15.70
N SER A 100 -12.75 -9.98 17.00
CA SER A 100 -11.67 -9.15 17.53
C SER A 100 -10.28 -9.56 17.04
N ASP A 101 -10.05 -10.87 16.84
CA ASP A 101 -8.78 -11.39 16.38
C ASP A 101 -8.54 -11.14 14.89
N LEU A 102 -9.59 -11.22 14.06
CA LEU A 102 -9.55 -10.83 12.66
C LEU A 102 -9.39 -9.33 12.49
N ASP A 103 -10.06 -8.54 13.32
CA ASP A 103 -9.93 -7.08 13.31
C ASP A 103 -8.51 -6.66 13.69
N PHE A 104 -7.91 -7.30 14.70
CA PHE A 104 -6.54 -7.04 15.11
C PHE A 104 -5.53 -7.43 14.02
N SER A 105 -5.72 -8.58 13.37
CA SER A 105 -4.89 -9.04 12.26
C SER A 105 -5.05 -8.20 10.99
N SER A 106 -6.15 -7.46 10.88
CA SER A 106 -6.45 -6.58 9.73
C SER A 106 -5.93 -5.16 9.91
N VAL A 107 -5.46 -4.80 11.11
CA VAL A 107 -4.92 -3.45 11.37
C VAL A 107 -3.64 -3.26 10.57
N GLN A 108 -3.69 -2.33 9.65
CA GLN A 108 -2.51 -1.86 8.93
C GLN A 108 -1.68 -0.97 9.87
N ARG A 109 -0.40 -1.27 9.95
CA ARG A 109 0.55 -0.46 10.73
C ARG A 109 1.30 0.43 9.76
N SER A 110 1.19 1.73 9.95
CA SER A 110 1.94 2.69 9.15
C SER A 110 3.41 2.71 9.55
N ASN A 111 4.28 2.78 8.55
CA ASN A 111 5.71 3.03 8.74
C ASN A 111 6.14 4.18 7.80
N PRO A 112 5.94 5.44 8.22
CA PRO A 112 6.20 6.60 7.39
C PRO A 112 7.68 6.74 7.04
N GLU A 113 8.60 6.32 7.89
CA GLU A 113 10.03 6.32 7.60
C GLU A 113 10.36 5.35 6.45
N MET A 114 9.84 4.14 6.49
CA MET A 114 10.03 3.16 5.40
C MET A 114 9.44 3.68 4.09
N GLN A 115 8.23 4.22 4.14
CA GLN A 115 7.58 4.83 2.98
C GLN A 115 8.43 5.97 2.41
N ARG A 116 8.98 6.83 3.27
CA ARG A 116 9.86 7.91 2.86
C ARG A 116 11.14 7.39 2.19
N SER A 117 11.77 6.40 2.80
CA SER A 117 12.99 5.77 2.28
C SER A 117 12.76 5.14 0.90
N ALA A 118 11.67 4.39 0.74
CA ALA A 118 11.30 3.81 -0.55
C ALA A 118 11.07 4.89 -1.61
N GLN A 119 10.35 5.96 -1.27
CA GLN A 119 10.14 7.08 -2.20
C GLN A 119 11.44 7.79 -2.57
N GLN A 120 12.37 7.98 -1.63
CA GLN A 120 13.65 8.60 -1.94
C GLN A 120 14.45 7.81 -2.98
N VAL A 121 14.38 6.48 -2.95
CA VAL A 121 14.99 5.63 -3.99
C VAL A 121 14.34 5.89 -5.34
N LEU A 122 13.00 5.92 -5.40
CA LEU A 122 12.27 6.20 -6.65
C LEU A 122 12.58 7.62 -7.18
N ASP A 123 12.59 8.61 -6.29
CA ASP A 123 12.93 10.00 -6.63
C ASP A 123 14.36 10.09 -7.19
N LYS A 124 15.30 9.34 -6.62
CA LYS A 124 16.68 9.27 -7.10
C LYS A 124 16.78 8.71 -8.52
N PHE A 125 16.00 7.67 -8.84
CA PHE A 125 15.94 7.15 -10.20
C PHE A 125 15.33 8.17 -11.17
N ASN A 126 14.30 8.89 -10.74
CA ASN A 126 13.55 9.82 -11.58
C ASN A 126 14.24 11.19 -11.71
N SER A 127 15.08 11.58 -10.76
CA SER A 127 15.82 12.86 -10.80
C SER A 127 17.01 12.86 -11.75
N ARG A 128 17.53 11.68 -12.11
CA ARG A 128 18.64 11.56 -13.04
C ARG A 128 18.27 12.09 -14.43
N ASN A 129 19.20 12.74 -15.10
CA ASN A 129 19.03 13.20 -16.49
C ASN A 129 19.01 12.04 -17.50
N THR A 130 19.34 10.83 -17.06
CA THR A 130 19.28 9.62 -17.87
C THR A 130 17.89 9.00 -17.81
N LYS A 131 17.55 8.18 -18.80
CA LYS A 131 16.29 7.41 -18.80
C LYS A 131 16.22 6.52 -17.56
N THR A 132 15.08 6.57 -16.85
CA THR A 132 14.83 5.71 -15.67
C THR A 132 15.08 4.23 -16.01
N PRO A 133 15.69 3.45 -15.10
CA PRO A 133 15.82 2.00 -15.29
C PRO A 133 14.47 1.27 -15.15
N ILE A 134 13.51 1.87 -14.48
CA ILE A 134 12.20 1.28 -14.20
C ILE A 134 11.36 1.29 -15.49
N SER A 135 10.82 0.13 -15.84
CA SER A 135 9.92 -0.01 -16.99
C SER A 135 8.46 0.16 -16.58
N PHE A 136 8.03 -0.58 -15.58
CA PHE A 136 6.68 -0.58 -15.06
C PHE A 136 6.72 -0.55 -13.55
N ILE A 137 5.84 0.19 -12.90
CA ILE A 137 5.76 0.28 -11.43
C ILE A 137 4.31 0.22 -10.97
N HIS A 138 4.10 -0.45 -9.85
CA HIS A 138 2.83 -0.54 -9.13
C HIS A 138 3.07 -0.38 -7.63
N ASP A 139 2.16 0.26 -6.93
CA ASP A 139 2.17 0.29 -5.47
C ASP A 139 1.69 -1.05 -4.89
N VAL A 140 2.05 -1.31 -3.65
CA VAL A 140 1.57 -2.48 -2.90
C VAL A 140 0.53 -2.00 -1.90
N GLY A 141 -0.73 -2.22 -2.24
CA GLY A 141 -1.88 -1.86 -1.42
C GLY A 141 -2.56 -3.07 -0.80
N ALA A 142 -3.89 -3.04 -0.77
CA ALA A 142 -4.72 -4.14 -0.28
C ALA A 142 -4.40 -5.46 -1.00
N GLY A 143 -4.32 -6.56 -0.25
CA GLY A 143 -3.88 -7.86 -0.75
C GLY A 143 -2.37 -8.01 -0.88
N GLY A 144 -1.58 -6.96 -0.63
CA GLY A 144 -0.12 -7.04 -0.61
C GLY A 144 0.51 -7.43 -1.95
N ILE A 145 1.66 -8.09 -1.89
CA ILE A 145 2.39 -8.52 -3.10
C ILE A 145 1.65 -9.62 -3.87
N CYS A 146 0.80 -10.39 -3.21
CA CYS A 146 -0.01 -11.43 -3.87
C CYS A 146 -1.10 -10.83 -4.78
N ASN A 147 -1.40 -9.56 -4.64
CA ASN A 147 -2.24 -8.81 -5.56
C ASN A 147 -1.40 -7.96 -6.54
N ALA A 148 -0.48 -7.17 -6.02
CA ALA A 148 0.30 -6.21 -6.82
C ALA A 148 1.13 -6.86 -7.94
N ILE A 149 1.77 -8.01 -7.67
CA ILE A 149 2.60 -8.69 -8.69
C ILE A 149 1.76 -9.31 -9.80
N PRO A 150 0.68 -10.05 -9.52
CA PRO A 150 -0.23 -10.52 -10.57
C PRO A 150 -0.89 -9.39 -11.37
N GLU A 151 -1.27 -8.29 -10.74
CA GLU A 151 -1.79 -7.12 -11.44
C GLU A 151 -0.75 -6.53 -12.41
N LEU A 152 0.48 -6.35 -11.93
CA LEU A 152 1.59 -5.89 -12.79
C LEU A 152 1.78 -6.83 -13.99
N ALA A 153 1.81 -8.14 -13.77
CA ALA A 153 1.98 -9.12 -14.83
C ALA A 153 0.82 -9.09 -15.83
N LYS A 154 -0.42 -9.00 -15.33
CA LYS A 154 -1.62 -8.88 -16.15
C LYS A 154 -1.61 -7.62 -17.01
N ASP A 155 -1.31 -6.48 -16.43
CA ASP A 155 -1.27 -5.19 -17.14
C ASP A 155 -0.22 -5.16 -18.25
N CYS A 156 0.84 -5.95 -18.08
CA CYS A 156 1.90 -6.10 -19.08
C CYS A 156 1.64 -7.24 -20.08
N ASN A 157 0.57 -8.00 -19.91
CA ASN A 157 0.26 -9.23 -20.67
C ASN A 157 1.42 -10.25 -20.64
N LEU A 158 2.01 -10.43 -19.47
CA LEU A 158 3.13 -11.34 -19.20
C LEU A 158 2.80 -12.28 -18.04
N GLY A 159 3.53 -13.39 -17.97
CA GLY A 159 3.58 -14.24 -16.79
C GLY A 159 4.72 -13.81 -15.85
N VAL A 160 4.68 -14.29 -14.61
CA VAL A 160 5.74 -14.05 -13.62
C VAL A 160 6.12 -15.36 -12.94
N LYS A 161 7.41 -15.52 -12.67
CA LYS A 161 7.95 -16.62 -11.86
C LYS A 161 8.53 -16.04 -10.58
N ILE A 162 8.05 -16.50 -9.44
CA ILE A 162 8.41 -15.99 -8.12
C ILE A 162 9.04 -17.11 -7.33
N SER A 163 10.13 -16.80 -6.61
CA SER A 163 10.71 -17.66 -5.59
C SER A 163 10.33 -17.08 -4.22
N LEU A 164 9.52 -17.79 -3.46
CA LEU A 164 9.12 -17.35 -2.13
C LEU A 164 10.30 -17.19 -1.17
N ALA A 165 11.35 -17.99 -1.37
CA ALA A 165 12.58 -17.92 -0.58
C ALA A 165 13.34 -16.57 -0.74
N ASN A 166 13.01 -15.78 -1.76
CA ASN A 166 13.61 -14.47 -1.98
C ASN A 166 12.76 -13.32 -1.43
N ILE A 167 11.63 -13.63 -0.79
CA ILE A 167 10.79 -12.62 -0.14
C ILE A 167 11.39 -12.35 1.24
N ASP A 168 11.74 -11.08 1.46
CA ASP A 168 12.22 -10.64 2.76
C ASP A 168 11.08 -10.64 3.78
N CYS A 169 11.30 -11.28 4.91
CA CYS A 169 10.31 -11.49 5.97
C CYS A 169 10.84 -10.99 7.30
N HIS A 170 10.00 -10.32 8.05
CA HIS A 170 10.35 -9.85 9.40
C HIS A 170 10.50 -11.01 10.39
N ASP A 171 9.73 -12.09 10.19
CA ASP A 171 9.74 -13.28 11.03
C ASP A 171 10.08 -14.51 10.19
N ALA A 172 11.17 -15.19 10.57
CA ALA A 172 11.65 -16.38 9.89
C ALA A 172 10.70 -17.61 10.04
N THR A 173 9.72 -17.53 10.93
CA THR A 173 8.74 -18.61 11.15
C THR A 173 7.52 -18.48 10.23
N MET A 174 7.42 -17.43 9.44
CA MET A 174 6.31 -17.23 8.49
C MET A 174 6.22 -18.40 7.52
N SER A 175 5.02 -18.93 7.39
CA SER A 175 4.71 -19.95 6.37
C SER A 175 4.74 -19.33 4.96
N PRO A 176 4.90 -20.16 3.90
CA PRO A 176 4.86 -19.67 2.52
C PRO A 176 3.60 -18.87 2.17
N MET A 177 2.45 -19.24 2.76
CA MET A 177 1.20 -18.52 2.58
C MET A 177 1.26 -17.13 3.24
N GLU A 178 1.76 -17.04 4.46
CA GLU A 178 1.91 -15.78 5.17
C GLU A 178 2.94 -14.85 4.51
N MET A 179 4.04 -15.41 3.98
CA MET A 179 5.00 -14.65 3.19
C MET A 179 4.37 -14.00 1.96
N TRP A 180 3.46 -14.71 1.31
CA TRP A 180 2.85 -14.30 0.05
C TRP A 180 1.58 -13.47 0.26
N CYS A 181 0.69 -13.89 1.17
CA CYS A 181 -0.64 -13.33 1.39
C CYS A 181 -0.69 -12.46 2.65
N ASN A 182 0.05 -11.36 2.69
CA ASN A 182 0.00 -10.37 3.77
C ASN A 182 -0.15 -8.96 3.20
N GLU A 183 -0.73 -8.05 3.95
CA GLU A 183 -0.94 -6.66 3.56
C GLU A 183 0.14 -5.71 4.08
N SER A 184 1.39 -6.18 4.16
CA SER A 184 2.49 -5.28 4.49
C SER A 184 2.61 -4.21 3.40
N GLN A 185 2.44 -2.97 3.81
CA GLN A 185 2.46 -1.80 2.92
C GLN A 185 3.84 -1.13 2.91
N GLU A 186 3.89 0.12 2.50
CA GLU A 186 5.13 0.90 2.30
C GLU A 186 6.10 0.21 1.34
N ARG A 187 5.53 -0.44 0.31
CA ARG A 187 6.27 -1.17 -0.72
C ARG A 187 5.82 -0.78 -2.12
N TYR A 188 6.72 -0.94 -3.04
CA TYR A 188 6.45 -0.84 -4.48
C TYR A 188 6.97 -2.09 -5.19
N VAL A 189 6.26 -2.52 -6.21
CA VAL A 189 6.74 -3.54 -7.14
C VAL A 189 7.02 -2.88 -8.48
N PHE A 190 8.16 -3.16 -9.07
CA PHE A 190 8.49 -2.61 -10.38
C PHE A 190 9.38 -3.57 -11.18
N THR A 191 9.47 -3.32 -12.48
CA THR A 191 10.28 -4.12 -13.38
C THR A 191 11.49 -3.36 -13.87
N ILE A 192 12.61 -4.06 -13.96
CA ILE A 192 13.85 -3.57 -14.56
C ILE A 192 14.44 -4.60 -15.51
N SER A 193 15.09 -4.11 -16.56
CA SER A 193 15.85 -5.03 -17.41
C SER A 193 17.07 -5.60 -16.69
N LYS A 194 17.26 -6.92 -16.80
CA LYS A 194 18.45 -7.61 -16.23
C LYS A 194 19.78 -6.96 -16.64
N LYS A 195 19.82 -6.34 -17.81
CA LYS A 195 21.02 -5.62 -18.33
C LYS A 195 21.33 -4.34 -17.57
N LYS A 196 20.41 -3.84 -16.75
CA LYS A 196 20.55 -2.60 -15.97
C LYS A 196 20.90 -2.85 -14.50
N LEU A 197 21.06 -4.11 -14.11
CA LEU A 197 21.67 -4.44 -12.83
C LEU A 197 23.16 -4.12 -12.87
N PRO A 198 23.74 -3.65 -11.74
CA PRO A 198 25.17 -3.44 -11.63
C PRO A 198 25.95 -4.75 -11.77
#